data_785a1374eea394f98ed9a6318e64fdb6
#
_entry.id   785a1374eea394f98ed9a6318e64fdb6
#
_cell.length_a   1.000
_cell.length_b   1.000
_cell.length_c   1.000
_cell.angle_alpha   90.00
_cell.angle_beta   90.00
_cell.angle_gamma   90.00
#
_symmetry.space_group_name_H-M   'P 1'
#
loop_
_entity.id
_entity.type
_entity.pdbx_description
1 polymer ?
#
loop_
_entity_poly.entity_id
_entity_poly.type
_entity_poly.pdbx_seq_one_letter_code
_entity_poly.pdbx_strand_id
1 'polypeptide(L)'
;MKFSHISDTHLGLIQYGLEEREHDIYDSFNQAIDISIQDKVDFVIFAGDIFHTPNPSGTAILQMANALKRLRENEIESFFVLGEHDISRVRSTPIPYVYHNLEFSKYVGRGEPVYYKDVMIVGFDKIRKNEMTGLEEKFLRVESLANDHKGHKILVLHQGITEVNKFAGEVNSTDLPKNFTYYAMGHLHDKFLKQYDHLKGPLAYPGSTEMTTSEGIKETEKGFFKVDISDDEAKPEWIKLDTRPQISVKTEFENIDSVIKELNEKISGLEKKPIIEIKIHGENLERDVIEGKIADLVIKSLHFSWKIFQNDDESSVLLNRPAQIDQELFKLAVNSLKSEKLAHFAINELLPLLSTRQVDNATQVVVENFSNFSGEDNDS
;
A
#
# COMPACT_ATOMS: atom_id res chain seq x y z
N MET A 1 -23.31 9.79 15.86
CA MET A 1 -22.82 10.12 14.50
C MET A 1 -21.93 9.00 14.03
N LYS A 2 -21.99 8.63 12.73
CA LYS A 2 -21.20 7.51 12.18
C LYS A 2 -20.44 7.97 10.95
N PHE A 3 -19.26 7.42 10.72
CA PHE A 3 -18.50 7.69 9.51
C PHE A 3 -17.76 6.43 9.01
N SER A 4 -17.42 6.42 7.72
CA SER A 4 -16.56 5.40 7.12
C SER A 4 -15.13 5.92 7.02
N HIS A 5 -14.16 5.10 7.43
CA HIS A 5 -12.73 5.34 7.27
C HIS A 5 -12.18 4.34 6.25
N ILE A 6 -11.90 4.82 5.07
CA ILE A 6 -11.39 4.09 3.91
C ILE A 6 -9.98 4.60 3.61
N SER A 7 -9.04 3.73 3.24
CA SER A 7 -7.70 4.14 2.81
C SER A 7 -7.16 3.21 1.74
N ASP A 8 -6.09 3.63 1.08
CA ASP A 8 -5.28 2.81 0.18
C ASP A 8 -6.14 2.09 -0.88
N THR A 9 -7.00 2.88 -1.56
CA THR A 9 -7.93 2.35 -2.57
C THR A 9 -7.25 2.05 -3.90
N HIS A 10 -6.11 2.70 -4.17
CA HIS A 10 -5.25 2.49 -5.34
C HIS A 10 -6.02 2.38 -6.68
N LEU A 11 -7.02 3.24 -6.88
CA LEU A 11 -7.81 3.24 -8.12
C LEU A 11 -6.90 3.35 -9.35
N GLY A 12 -7.12 2.46 -10.32
CA GLY A 12 -6.32 2.37 -11.54
C GLY A 12 -5.09 1.45 -11.44
N LEU A 13 -4.97 0.66 -10.36
CA LEU A 13 -3.95 -0.41 -10.28
C LEU A 13 -4.33 -1.57 -11.20
N ILE A 14 -3.46 -1.86 -12.18
CA ILE A 14 -3.56 -3.04 -13.06
C ILE A 14 -2.57 -4.10 -12.59
N GLN A 15 -2.93 -4.84 -11.54
CA GLN A 15 -2.07 -5.87 -10.97
C GLN A 15 -1.85 -7.01 -11.97
N TYR A 16 -0.61 -7.47 -12.14
CA TYR A 16 -0.19 -8.52 -13.10
C TYR A 16 -0.47 -8.17 -14.57
N GLY A 17 -0.80 -6.91 -14.90
CA GLY A 17 -1.19 -6.51 -16.25
C GLY A 17 -2.57 -7.03 -16.67
N LEU A 18 -3.42 -7.41 -15.72
CA LEU A 18 -4.74 -7.98 -15.95
C LEU A 18 -5.84 -6.94 -15.73
N GLU A 19 -6.68 -6.74 -16.74
CA GLU A 19 -7.83 -5.83 -16.69
C GLU A 19 -8.84 -6.25 -15.60
N GLU A 20 -9.02 -7.56 -15.40
CA GLU A 20 -9.86 -8.11 -14.35
C GLU A 20 -9.41 -7.66 -12.95
N ARG A 21 -8.09 -7.45 -12.75
CA ARG A 21 -7.58 -6.96 -11.47
C ARG A 21 -7.86 -5.46 -11.27
N GLU A 22 -7.86 -4.67 -12.33
CA GLU A 22 -8.31 -3.29 -12.27
C GLU A 22 -9.80 -3.22 -11.88
N HIS A 23 -10.62 -4.09 -12.45
CA HIS A 23 -12.04 -4.20 -12.10
C HIS A 23 -12.24 -4.63 -10.64
N ASP A 24 -11.46 -5.58 -10.13
CA ASP A 24 -11.53 -5.98 -8.71
C ASP A 24 -11.24 -4.81 -7.76
N ILE A 25 -10.28 -3.93 -8.10
CA ILE A 25 -10.00 -2.69 -7.34
C ILE A 25 -11.24 -1.78 -7.32
N TYR A 26 -11.88 -1.59 -8.47
CA TYR A 26 -13.09 -0.77 -8.56
C TYR A 26 -14.28 -1.40 -7.84
N ASP A 27 -14.46 -2.70 -7.94
CA ASP A 27 -15.54 -3.45 -7.28
C ASP A 27 -15.44 -3.31 -5.76
N SER A 28 -14.27 -3.58 -5.18
CA SER A 28 -14.05 -3.48 -3.73
C SER A 28 -14.20 -2.05 -3.21
N PHE A 29 -13.71 -1.05 -3.96
CA PHE A 29 -13.94 0.35 -3.65
C PHE A 29 -15.43 0.70 -3.67
N ASN A 30 -16.16 0.30 -4.73
CA ASN A 30 -17.58 0.57 -4.85
C ASN A 30 -18.39 -0.14 -3.76
N GLN A 31 -18.03 -1.36 -3.35
CA GLN A 31 -18.65 -2.02 -2.20
C GLN A 31 -18.52 -1.16 -0.92
N ALA A 32 -17.35 -0.59 -0.63
CA ALA A 32 -17.15 0.26 0.54
C ALA A 32 -18.05 1.51 0.49
N ILE A 33 -18.24 2.10 -0.70
CA ILE A 33 -19.15 3.22 -0.91
C ILE A 33 -20.62 2.80 -0.76
N ASP A 34 -21.01 1.66 -1.34
CA ASP A 34 -22.37 1.13 -1.25
C ASP A 34 -22.79 0.85 0.18
N ILE A 35 -21.90 0.21 0.95
CA ILE A 35 -22.14 -0.09 2.38
C ILE A 35 -22.22 1.22 3.17
N SER A 36 -21.37 2.21 2.88
CA SER A 36 -21.42 3.52 3.54
C SER A 36 -22.76 4.24 3.30
N ILE A 37 -23.27 4.19 2.07
CA ILE A 37 -24.59 4.75 1.71
C ILE A 37 -25.73 3.97 2.38
N GLN A 38 -25.68 2.64 2.32
CA GLN A 38 -26.69 1.77 2.92
C GLN A 38 -26.80 1.95 4.44
N ASP A 39 -25.66 2.07 5.10
CA ASP A 39 -25.57 2.30 6.56
C ASP A 39 -25.84 3.76 6.95
N LYS A 40 -26.06 4.64 5.95
CA LYS A 40 -26.35 6.07 6.13
C LYS A 40 -25.35 6.74 7.07
N VAL A 41 -24.07 6.57 6.78
CA VAL A 41 -23.02 7.28 7.53
C VAL A 41 -23.15 8.78 7.32
N ASP A 42 -22.75 9.58 8.30
CA ASP A 42 -22.80 11.04 8.18
C ASP A 42 -21.73 11.58 7.22
N PHE A 43 -20.57 10.92 7.16
CA PHE A 43 -19.48 11.30 6.25
C PHE A 43 -18.51 10.14 5.98
N VAL A 44 -17.61 10.32 5.00
CA VAL A 44 -16.55 9.38 4.64
C VAL A 44 -15.20 10.08 4.76
N ILE A 45 -14.19 9.39 5.30
CA ILE A 45 -12.78 9.82 5.30
C ILE A 45 -11.99 8.89 4.38
N PHE A 46 -11.27 9.49 3.43
CA PHE A 46 -10.26 8.82 2.61
C PHE A 46 -8.87 9.19 3.12
N ALA A 47 -8.20 8.23 3.76
CA ALA A 47 -6.91 8.47 4.41
C ALA A 47 -5.70 8.27 3.49
N GLY A 48 -5.78 8.76 2.24
CA GLY A 48 -4.70 8.79 1.24
C GLY A 48 -4.61 7.56 0.35
N ASP A 49 -3.70 7.62 -0.63
CA ASP A 49 -3.50 6.66 -1.71
C ASP A 49 -4.82 6.29 -2.41
N ILE A 50 -5.55 7.35 -2.80
CA ILE A 50 -6.81 7.24 -3.53
C ILE A 50 -6.55 6.63 -4.91
N PHE A 51 -5.55 7.13 -5.62
CA PHE A 51 -5.11 6.61 -6.91
C PHE A 51 -3.80 5.83 -6.79
N HIS A 52 -3.60 4.88 -7.68
CA HIS A 52 -2.35 4.11 -7.71
C HIS A 52 -1.15 4.90 -8.26
N THR A 53 -1.40 5.93 -9.05
CA THR A 53 -0.36 6.80 -9.63
C THR A 53 -0.82 8.26 -9.61
N PRO A 54 0.12 9.22 -9.59
CA PRO A 54 -0.23 10.64 -9.64
C PRO A 54 -0.95 11.07 -10.93
N ASN A 55 -0.84 10.27 -11.99
CA ASN A 55 -1.50 10.47 -13.28
C ASN A 55 -2.42 9.27 -13.58
N PRO A 56 -3.56 9.15 -12.88
CA PRO A 56 -4.49 8.03 -13.05
C PRO A 56 -5.16 8.04 -14.42
N SER A 57 -5.67 6.89 -14.84
CA SER A 57 -6.48 6.76 -16.05
C SER A 57 -7.79 7.54 -15.94
N GLY A 58 -8.37 7.91 -17.09
CA GLY A 58 -9.69 8.53 -17.11
C GLY A 58 -10.77 7.67 -16.45
N THR A 59 -10.65 6.33 -16.56
CA THR A 59 -11.55 5.38 -15.88
C THR A 59 -11.43 5.50 -14.36
N ALA A 60 -10.22 5.51 -13.82
CA ALA A 60 -9.98 5.65 -12.38
C ALA A 60 -10.56 6.99 -11.86
N ILE A 61 -10.34 8.09 -12.61
CA ILE A 61 -10.89 9.41 -12.28
C ILE A 61 -12.43 9.35 -12.23
N LEU A 62 -13.06 8.71 -13.23
CA LEU A 62 -14.51 8.56 -13.29
C LEU A 62 -15.06 7.69 -12.16
N GLN A 63 -14.37 6.61 -11.76
CA GLN A 63 -14.77 5.79 -10.61
C GLN A 63 -14.87 6.64 -9.33
N MET A 64 -13.83 7.41 -9.02
CA MET A 64 -13.84 8.30 -7.85
C MET A 64 -14.92 9.39 -7.98
N ALA A 65 -15.04 10.04 -9.15
CA ALA A 65 -16.05 11.07 -9.37
C ALA A 65 -17.49 10.55 -9.17
N ASN A 66 -17.79 9.35 -9.68
CA ASN A 66 -19.08 8.70 -9.51
C ASN A 66 -19.38 8.33 -8.07
N ALA A 67 -18.37 7.83 -7.34
CA ALA A 67 -18.48 7.52 -5.91
C ALA A 67 -18.81 8.79 -5.10
N LEU A 68 -18.07 9.88 -5.31
CA LEU A 68 -18.30 11.15 -4.63
C LEU A 68 -19.67 11.75 -4.98
N LYS A 69 -20.10 11.65 -6.24
CA LYS A 69 -21.44 12.05 -6.66
C LYS A 69 -22.53 11.28 -5.91
N ARG A 70 -22.39 9.95 -5.84
CA ARG A 70 -23.35 9.08 -5.12
C ARG A 70 -23.40 9.39 -3.62
N LEU A 71 -22.25 9.62 -2.97
CA LEU A 71 -22.22 10.06 -1.58
C LEU A 71 -22.99 11.38 -1.40
N ARG A 72 -22.73 12.37 -2.26
CA ARG A 72 -23.40 13.68 -2.21
C ARG A 72 -24.91 13.59 -2.45
N GLU A 73 -25.35 12.76 -3.39
CA GLU A 73 -26.77 12.50 -3.65
C GLU A 73 -27.50 11.87 -2.46
N ASN A 74 -26.74 11.25 -1.54
CA ASN A 74 -27.25 10.69 -0.28
C ASN A 74 -26.92 11.57 0.94
N GLU A 75 -26.55 12.85 0.72
CA GLU A 75 -26.22 13.83 1.76
C GLU A 75 -25.03 13.42 2.66
N ILE A 76 -24.12 12.58 2.14
CA ILE A 76 -22.91 12.12 2.80
C ILE A 76 -21.73 12.97 2.33
N GLU A 77 -21.13 13.73 3.25
CA GLU A 77 -19.91 14.49 2.95
C GLU A 77 -18.67 13.58 2.92
N SER A 78 -17.61 14.03 2.23
CA SER A 78 -16.34 13.29 2.25
C SER A 78 -15.15 14.21 2.49
N PHE A 79 -14.13 13.65 3.14
CA PHE A 79 -12.89 14.31 3.52
C PHE A 79 -11.71 13.47 3.08
N PHE A 80 -10.60 14.09 2.67
CA PHE A 80 -9.44 13.33 2.24
C PHE A 80 -8.11 14.01 2.57
N VAL A 81 -7.09 13.20 2.72
CA VAL A 81 -5.67 13.55 2.65
C VAL A 81 -5.04 12.86 1.45
N LEU A 82 -3.82 13.23 1.08
CA LEU A 82 -3.08 12.62 -0.02
C LEU A 82 -2.04 11.64 0.51
N GLY A 83 -1.94 10.48 -0.14
CA GLY A 83 -0.85 9.53 0.06
C GLY A 83 0.30 9.76 -0.93
N GLU A 84 1.34 8.93 -0.86
CA GLU A 84 2.51 9.05 -1.73
C GLU A 84 2.22 8.77 -3.20
N HIS A 85 1.20 7.95 -3.48
CA HIS A 85 0.76 7.61 -4.82
C HIS A 85 -0.07 8.72 -5.47
N ASP A 86 -0.71 9.58 -4.67
CA ASP A 86 -1.48 10.74 -5.17
C ASP A 86 -0.58 11.92 -5.53
N ILE A 87 0.64 11.99 -4.97
CA ILE A 87 1.54 13.15 -5.06
C ILE A 87 2.61 12.93 -6.12
N SER A 88 2.61 13.78 -7.16
CA SER A 88 3.66 13.78 -8.19
C SER A 88 4.98 14.31 -7.66
N ARG A 89 6.11 13.73 -8.12
CA ARG A 89 7.46 14.29 -7.89
C ARG A 89 7.73 15.54 -8.72
N VAL A 90 7.00 15.73 -9.81
CA VAL A 90 7.02 16.94 -10.63
C VAL A 90 5.96 17.89 -10.09
N ARG A 91 6.22 19.20 -10.10
CA ARG A 91 5.26 20.20 -9.65
C ARG A 91 3.99 20.16 -10.51
N SER A 92 3.00 19.42 -10.04
CA SER A 92 1.66 19.33 -10.64
C SER A 92 0.63 19.33 -9.52
N THR A 93 -0.56 19.83 -9.80
CA THR A 93 -1.68 19.73 -8.87
C THR A 93 -2.14 18.27 -8.78
N PRO A 94 -2.17 17.66 -7.59
CA PRO A 94 -2.68 16.30 -7.43
C PRO A 94 -4.12 16.18 -7.92
N ILE A 95 -4.44 15.10 -8.62
CA ILE A 95 -5.79 14.88 -9.18
C ILE A 95 -6.90 14.93 -8.11
N PRO A 96 -6.75 14.42 -6.88
CA PRO A 96 -7.80 14.55 -5.87
C PRO A 96 -8.20 16.00 -5.54
N TYR A 97 -7.31 16.96 -5.76
CA TYR A 97 -7.63 18.39 -5.61
C TYR A 97 -8.73 18.87 -6.57
N VAL A 98 -8.93 18.22 -7.72
CA VAL A 98 -10.03 18.57 -8.65
C VAL A 98 -11.36 18.41 -7.94
N TYR A 99 -11.53 17.34 -7.14
CA TYR A 99 -12.77 17.11 -6.41
C TYR A 99 -12.98 18.11 -5.27
N HIS A 100 -11.89 18.58 -4.66
CA HIS A 100 -11.97 19.66 -3.67
C HIS A 100 -12.43 20.98 -4.30
N ASN A 101 -11.81 21.36 -5.42
CA ASN A 101 -12.16 22.61 -6.13
C ASN A 101 -13.58 22.59 -6.72
N LEU A 102 -14.09 21.40 -7.05
CA LEU A 102 -15.47 21.21 -7.52
C LEU A 102 -16.46 20.97 -6.36
N GLU A 103 -16.01 21.08 -5.10
CA GLU A 103 -16.82 20.89 -3.89
C GLU A 103 -17.47 19.50 -3.77
N PHE A 104 -16.90 18.48 -4.43
CA PHE A 104 -17.34 17.08 -4.27
C PHE A 104 -16.78 16.42 -3.01
N SER A 105 -15.61 16.86 -2.55
CA SER A 105 -14.95 16.35 -1.34
C SER A 105 -14.10 17.45 -0.71
N LYS A 106 -13.89 17.41 0.60
CA LYS A 106 -13.11 18.43 1.33
C LYS A 106 -11.71 17.91 1.62
N TYR A 107 -10.71 18.65 1.17
CA TYR A 107 -9.32 18.37 1.46
C TYR A 107 -8.93 18.88 2.84
N VAL A 108 -8.24 18.02 3.64
CA VAL A 108 -7.85 18.33 5.02
C VAL A 108 -6.35 18.13 5.30
N GLY A 109 -5.52 17.87 4.29
CA GLY A 109 -4.12 17.41 4.42
C GLY A 109 -3.09 18.48 4.77
N ARG A 110 -3.46 19.72 5.12
CA ARG A 110 -2.52 20.83 5.42
C ARG A 110 -2.40 21.18 6.89
N GLY A 111 -3.03 20.42 7.78
CA GLY A 111 -3.07 20.75 9.20
C GLY A 111 -4.02 21.91 9.54
N GLU A 112 -4.89 22.28 8.60
CA GLU A 112 -5.96 23.25 8.84
C GLU A 112 -7.26 22.48 9.17
N PRO A 113 -7.93 22.77 10.30
CA PRO A 113 -9.12 22.05 10.68
C PRO A 113 -10.32 22.42 9.81
N VAL A 114 -11.08 21.41 9.42
CA VAL A 114 -12.40 21.56 8.81
C VAL A 114 -13.44 21.02 9.79
N TYR A 115 -14.57 21.69 9.87
CA TYR A 115 -15.62 21.33 10.80
C TYR A 115 -16.81 20.73 10.06
N TYR A 116 -17.26 19.57 10.52
CA TYR A 116 -18.52 18.97 10.12
C TYR A 116 -19.43 18.87 11.34
N LYS A 117 -20.45 19.71 11.41
CA LYS A 117 -21.27 19.90 12.61
C LYS A 117 -20.35 20.22 13.82
N ASP A 118 -20.32 19.36 14.83
CA ASP A 118 -19.49 19.48 16.05
C ASP A 118 -18.18 18.66 15.97
N VAL A 119 -17.89 18.03 14.84
CA VAL A 119 -16.67 17.25 14.62
C VAL A 119 -15.59 18.10 13.97
N MET A 120 -14.43 18.20 14.60
CA MET A 120 -13.21 18.77 14.04
C MET A 120 -12.45 17.67 13.28
N ILE A 121 -12.21 17.87 11.99
CA ILE A 121 -11.43 16.97 11.14
C ILE A 121 -10.21 17.75 10.67
N VAL A 122 -9.02 17.21 10.93
CA VAL A 122 -7.75 17.78 10.49
C VAL A 122 -6.82 16.67 10.07
N GLY A 123 -5.97 16.91 9.10
CA GLY A 123 -5.07 15.88 8.62
C GLY A 123 -3.79 16.42 8.00
N PHE A 124 -2.90 15.50 7.68
CA PHE A 124 -1.67 15.78 6.95
C PHE A 124 -1.51 14.76 5.83
N ASP A 125 -1.09 15.26 4.67
CA ASP A 125 -0.65 14.44 3.56
C ASP A 125 0.57 13.62 3.95
N LYS A 126 0.91 12.63 3.12
CA LYS A 126 2.17 11.89 3.24
C LYS A 126 3.35 12.83 3.36
N ILE A 127 4.04 12.74 4.47
CA ILE A 127 5.28 13.48 4.75
C ILE A 127 6.45 12.50 4.59
N ARG A 128 7.42 12.86 3.76
CA ARG A 128 8.61 12.04 3.55
C ARG A 128 9.62 12.26 4.67
N LYS A 129 10.51 11.27 4.90
CA LYS A 129 11.54 11.36 5.96
C LYS A 129 12.39 12.65 5.91
N ASN A 130 12.72 13.13 4.72
CA ASN A 130 13.46 14.37 4.53
C ASN A 130 12.61 15.64 4.74
N GLU A 131 11.30 15.54 4.85
CA GLU A 131 10.36 16.65 5.07
C GLU A 131 9.82 16.69 6.50
N MET A 132 10.29 15.78 7.38
CA MET A 132 9.85 15.67 8.78
C MET A 132 10.22 16.87 9.65
N THR A 133 11.17 17.70 9.19
CA THR A 133 11.56 18.93 9.88
C THR A 133 10.36 19.88 10.00
N GLY A 134 10.00 20.25 11.22
CA GLY A 134 8.85 21.11 11.51
C GLY A 134 7.50 20.38 11.64
N LEU A 135 7.46 19.04 11.52
CA LEU A 135 6.25 18.28 11.77
C LEU A 135 5.79 18.37 13.24
N GLU A 136 6.75 18.33 14.16
CA GLU A 136 6.48 18.49 15.60
C GLU A 136 5.75 19.80 15.89
N GLU A 137 6.21 20.93 15.32
CA GLU A 137 5.55 22.23 15.48
C GLU A 137 4.12 22.22 14.93
N LYS A 138 3.93 21.60 13.77
CA LYS A 138 2.58 21.42 13.18
C LYS A 138 1.67 20.58 14.07
N PHE A 139 2.21 19.50 14.63
CA PHE A 139 1.45 18.64 15.54
C PHE A 139 1.09 19.36 16.83
N LEU A 140 2.00 20.14 17.43
CA LEU A 140 1.72 20.95 18.60
C LEU A 140 0.63 22.00 18.33
N ARG A 141 0.66 22.67 17.16
CA ARG A 141 -0.39 23.60 16.75
C ARG A 141 -1.76 22.91 16.66
N VAL A 142 -1.82 21.76 16.02
CA VAL A 142 -3.06 20.99 15.84
C VAL A 142 -3.57 20.45 17.17
N GLU A 143 -2.67 20.03 18.08
CA GLU A 143 -3.02 19.62 19.43
C GLU A 143 -3.62 20.80 20.24
N SER A 144 -3.07 22.00 20.12
CA SER A 144 -3.66 23.19 20.74
C SER A 144 -5.08 23.46 20.25
N LEU A 145 -5.30 23.42 18.92
CA LEU A 145 -6.64 23.58 18.35
C LEU A 145 -7.61 22.49 18.82
N ALA A 146 -7.12 21.25 18.95
CA ALA A 146 -7.92 20.14 19.47
C ALA A 146 -8.27 20.31 20.96
N ASN A 147 -7.39 20.92 21.75
CA ASN A 147 -7.66 21.20 23.18
C ASN A 147 -8.78 22.24 23.35
N ASP A 148 -8.86 23.21 22.46
CA ASP A 148 -9.87 24.27 22.49
C ASP A 148 -11.25 23.79 21.98
N HIS A 149 -11.29 22.74 21.17
CA HIS A 149 -12.52 22.21 20.60
C HIS A 149 -13.22 21.23 21.56
N LYS A 150 -14.52 21.45 21.81
CA LYS A 150 -15.29 20.62 22.76
C LYS A 150 -15.89 19.34 22.16
N GLY A 151 -16.14 19.33 20.83
CA GLY A 151 -16.70 18.18 20.12
C GLY A 151 -15.70 17.07 19.84
N HIS A 152 -16.10 16.13 19.00
CA HIS A 152 -15.20 15.07 18.51
C HIS A 152 -14.08 15.64 17.64
N LYS A 153 -12.96 14.95 17.64
CA LYS A 153 -11.75 15.35 16.92
C LYS A 153 -11.18 14.14 16.21
N ILE A 154 -10.99 14.27 14.91
CA ILE A 154 -10.42 13.19 14.08
C ILE A 154 -9.15 13.70 13.44
N LEU A 155 -8.06 13.01 13.70
CA LEU A 155 -6.78 13.23 13.00
C LEU A 155 -6.66 12.23 11.86
N VAL A 156 -6.43 12.74 10.63
CA VAL A 156 -6.28 11.92 9.43
C VAL A 156 -4.84 12.00 8.94
N LEU A 157 -4.16 10.86 8.85
CA LEU A 157 -2.75 10.81 8.45
C LEU A 157 -2.53 9.68 7.43
N HIS A 158 -1.69 9.96 6.44
CA HIS A 158 -1.16 8.90 5.59
C HIS A 158 0.32 8.66 5.92
N GLN A 159 0.57 7.96 7.05
CA GLN A 159 1.91 7.76 7.62
C GLN A 159 2.05 6.37 8.23
N GLY A 160 3.24 5.80 8.14
CA GLY A 160 3.59 4.58 8.87
C GLY A 160 3.97 4.89 10.32
N ILE A 161 3.40 4.14 11.28
CA ILE A 161 3.78 4.18 12.70
C ILE A 161 4.86 3.14 12.96
N THR A 162 5.98 3.55 13.56
CA THR A 162 7.17 2.72 13.77
C THR A 162 6.87 1.47 14.61
N GLU A 163 6.00 1.59 15.61
CA GLU A 163 5.60 0.47 16.47
C GLU A 163 4.71 -0.56 15.76
N VAL A 164 4.08 -0.17 14.64
CA VAL A 164 3.25 -1.08 13.84
C VAL A 164 4.10 -1.78 12.78
N ASN A 165 4.94 -1.02 12.08
CA ASN A 165 5.83 -1.55 11.05
C ASN A 165 7.16 -0.78 11.07
N LYS A 166 8.23 -1.44 11.55
CA LYS A 166 9.56 -0.83 11.66
C LYS A 166 10.18 -0.42 10.33
N PHE A 167 9.81 -1.07 9.23
CA PHE A 167 10.36 -0.79 7.90
C PHE A 167 9.64 0.37 7.20
N ALA A 168 8.32 0.46 7.38
CA ALA A 168 7.50 1.54 6.83
C ALA A 168 7.23 2.66 7.85
N GLY A 169 7.72 2.52 9.08
CA GLY A 169 7.53 3.50 10.14
C GLY A 169 8.33 4.79 9.93
N GLU A 170 7.67 5.91 10.06
CA GLU A 170 8.22 7.25 9.88
C GLU A 170 7.99 8.14 11.10
N VAL A 171 6.93 7.85 11.85
CA VAL A 171 6.51 8.58 13.04
C VAL A 171 6.30 7.57 14.18
N ASN A 172 6.63 7.94 15.42
CA ASN A 172 6.26 7.13 16.58
C ASN A 172 4.86 7.52 17.06
N SER A 173 4.14 6.59 17.66
CA SER A 173 2.81 6.89 18.21
C SER A 173 2.86 7.94 19.33
N THR A 174 4.01 8.05 20.02
CA THR A 174 4.26 9.05 21.07
C THR A 174 4.37 10.47 20.56
N ASP A 175 4.71 10.64 19.28
CA ASP A 175 4.91 11.95 18.64
C ASP A 175 3.59 12.53 18.12
N LEU A 176 2.53 11.71 18.07
CA LEU A 176 1.21 12.13 17.59
C LEU A 176 0.52 13.10 18.56
N PRO A 177 -0.27 14.06 18.06
CA PRO A 177 -1.15 14.89 18.90
C PRO A 177 -2.09 14.03 19.75
N LYS A 178 -2.21 14.32 21.07
CA LYS A 178 -2.77 13.36 22.04
C LYS A 178 -4.30 13.39 22.20
N ASN A 179 -4.92 14.53 21.95
CA ASN A 179 -6.33 14.78 22.34
C ASN A 179 -7.31 14.57 21.18
N PHE A 180 -7.16 13.51 20.39
CA PHE A 180 -8.09 13.15 19.32
C PHE A 180 -8.97 11.98 19.72
N THR A 181 -10.25 12.04 19.35
CA THR A 181 -11.22 10.97 19.59
C THR A 181 -10.94 9.74 18.69
N TYR A 182 -10.31 9.96 17.52
CA TYR A 182 -9.99 8.92 16.56
C TYR A 182 -8.79 9.32 15.70
N TYR A 183 -7.90 8.37 15.43
CA TYR A 183 -6.75 8.52 14.55
C TYR A 183 -6.97 7.68 13.31
N ALA A 184 -7.39 8.33 12.21
CA ALA A 184 -7.66 7.71 10.93
C ALA A 184 -6.36 7.63 10.10
N MET A 185 -5.74 6.45 10.06
CA MET A 185 -4.45 6.23 9.42
C MET A 185 -4.60 5.54 8.08
N GLY A 186 -3.78 5.91 7.08
CA GLY A 186 -3.53 5.18 5.84
C GLY A 186 -2.06 4.84 5.69
N HIS A 187 -1.66 4.22 4.57
CA HIS A 187 -0.33 3.78 4.19
C HIS A 187 -0.03 2.31 4.48
N LEU A 188 -0.53 1.73 5.55
CA LEU A 188 -0.34 0.31 5.83
C LEU A 188 -1.53 -0.48 5.29
N HIS A 189 -1.25 -1.44 4.41
CA HIS A 189 -2.28 -2.20 3.69
C HIS A 189 -2.92 -3.32 4.52
N ASP A 190 -2.36 -3.65 5.68
CA ASP A 190 -2.96 -4.61 6.62
C ASP A 190 -3.77 -3.87 7.69
N LYS A 191 -4.90 -4.47 8.08
CA LYS A 191 -5.75 -3.96 9.15
C LYS A 191 -4.98 -3.90 10.47
N PHE A 192 -5.07 -2.75 11.14
CA PHE A 192 -4.55 -2.59 12.50
C PHE A 192 -5.47 -1.67 13.32
N LEU A 193 -5.70 -2.03 14.57
CA LEU A 193 -6.47 -1.23 15.52
C LEU A 193 -5.86 -1.38 16.91
N LYS A 194 -5.51 -0.26 17.52
CA LYS A 194 -4.97 -0.26 18.87
C LYS A 194 -5.31 1.02 19.62
N GLN A 195 -5.72 0.86 20.88
CA GLN A 195 -5.76 1.94 21.87
C GLN A 195 -4.40 2.02 22.55
N TYR A 196 -3.76 3.19 22.47
CA TYR A 196 -2.53 3.50 23.21
C TYR A 196 -2.87 4.31 24.44
N ASP A 197 -2.23 4.06 25.59
CA ASP A 197 -2.49 4.76 26.86
C ASP A 197 -2.24 6.27 26.80
N HIS A 198 -1.34 6.70 25.91
CA HIS A 198 -0.98 8.12 25.71
C HIS A 198 -1.85 8.84 24.68
N LEU A 199 -2.73 8.13 23.96
CA LEU A 199 -3.68 8.69 23.00
C LEU A 199 -5.11 8.62 23.55
N LYS A 200 -5.91 9.67 23.33
CA LYS A 200 -7.29 9.70 23.80
C LYS A 200 -8.17 8.67 23.08
N GLY A 201 -8.03 8.53 21.78
CA GLY A 201 -8.82 7.62 20.96
C GLY A 201 -8.00 6.52 20.30
N PRO A 202 -8.66 5.51 19.69
CA PRO A 202 -7.99 4.43 19.00
C PRO A 202 -7.29 4.91 17.73
N LEU A 203 -6.13 4.31 17.45
CA LEU A 203 -5.36 4.45 16.23
C LEU A 203 -5.72 3.27 15.31
N ALA A 204 -6.18 3.58 14.09
CA ALA A 204 -6.72 2.59 13.18
C ALA A 204 -6.17 2.73 11.76
N TYR A 205 -5.66 1.63 11.20
CA TYR A 205 -5.41 1.43 9.78
C TYR A 205 -6.45 0.46 9.27
N PRO A 206 -7.33 0.82 8.32
CA PRO A 206 -8.30 -0.11 7.76
C PRO A 206 -7.63 -1.16 6.86
N GLY A 207 -6.47 -0.86 6.34
CA GLY A 207 -5.83 -1.58 5.25
C GLY A 207 -6.30 -1.07 3.90
N SER A 208 -5.76 -1.65 2.83
CA SER A 208 -6.23 -1.39 1.47
C SER A 208 -7.59 -2.06 1.21
N THR A 209 -8.37 -1.50 0.29
CA THR A 209 -9.69 -2.08 -0.06
C THR A 209 -9.58 -3.36 -0.89
N GLU A 210 -8.47 -3.56 -1.59
CA GLU A 210 -8.13 -4.78 -2.33
C GLU A 210 -6.63 -5.08 -2.19
N MET A 211 -6.20 -6.29 -2.50
CA MET A 211 -4.79 -6.66 -2.52
C MET A 211 -4.02 -5.90 -3.59
N THR A 212 -2.90 -5.32 -3.20
CA THR A 212 -2.00 -4.61 -4.11
C THR A 212 -0.75 -5.43 -4.45
N THR A 213 0.02 -5.00 -5.45
CA THR A 213 1.23 -5.72 -5.91
C THR A 213 2.29 -5.84 -4.82
N SER A 214 2.43 -4.84 -3.95
CA SER A 214 3.44 -4.81 -2.89
C SER A 214 3.22 -5.85 -1.79
N GLU A 215 2.00 -6.39 -1.68
CA GLU A 215 1.63 -7.32 -0.60
C GLU A 215 1.95 -8.78 -0.92
N GLY A 216 2.23 -9.08 -2.20
CA GLY A 216 2.36 -10.45 -2.69
C GLY A 216 1.02 -11.19 -2.70
N ILE A 217 1.08 -12.51 -2.94
CA ILE A 217 -0.12 -13.37 -2.91
C ILE A 217 -0.21 -13.98 -1.51
N LYS A 218 -1.25 -13.62 -0.78
CA LYS A 218 -1.52 -14.13 0.57
C LYS A 218 -3.03 -14.16 0.85
N GLU A 219 -3.47 -15.08 1.71
CA GLU A 219 -4.84 -15.09 2.20
C GLU A 219 -5.00 -14.01 3.27
N THR A 220 -5.54 -12.86 2.89
CA THR A 220 -5.77 -11.73 3.81
C THR A 220 -7.11 -11.09 3.50
N GLU A 221 -7.87 -10.78 4.53
CA GLU A 221 -9.12 -10.06 4.40
C GLU A 221 -8.85 -8.57 4.17
N LYS A 222 -9.65 -7.94 3.31
CA LYS A 222 -9.62 -6.52 3.00
C LYS A 222 -10.91 -5.85 3.42
N GLY A 223 -10.85 -4.56 3.75
CA GLY A 223 -12.03 -3.88 4.28
C GLY A 223 -11.76 -2.43 4.69
N PHE A 224 -12.71 -1.89 5.44
CA PHE A 224 -12.64 -0.52 5.95
C PHE A 224 -13.25 -0.45 7.36
N PHE A 225 -13.06 0.66 8.08
CA PHE A 225 -13.73 0.88 9.35
C PHE A 225 -15.00 1.71 9.19
N LYS A 226 -16.09 1.26 9.82
CA LYS A 226 -17.24 2.07 10.16
C LYS A 226 -17.11 2.46 11.63
N VAL A 227 -17.12 3.74 11.91
CA VAL A 227 -16.82 4.28 13.24
C VAL A 227 -18.04 5.00 13.79
N ASP A 228 -18.51 4.60 14.96
CA ASP A 228 -19.56 5.28 15.68
C ASP A 228 -18.96 6.23 16.73
N ILE A 229 -19.29 7.51 16.65
CA ILE A 229 -18.92 8.57 17.57
C ILE A 229 -20.18 9.20 18.22
N SER A 230 -21.22 8.41 18.46
CA SER A 230 -22.44 8.90 19.13
C SER A 230 -22.23 9.19 20.61
N ASP A 231 -21.27 8.50 21.21
CA ASP A 231 -20.83 8.69 22.59
C ASP A 231 -19.49 9.45 22.61
N ASP A 232 -18.92 9.71 23.78
CA ASP A 232 -17.64 10.42 23.95
C ASP A 232 -16.43 9.67 23.36
N GLU A 233 -16.57 8.37 23.12
CA GLU A 233 -15.53 7.50 22.59
C GLU A 233 -15.87 7.02 21.18
N ALA A 234 -14.85 6.89 20.33
CA ALA A 234 -15.00 6.28 19.01
C ALA A 234 -15.05 4.75 19.10
N LYS A 235 -16.04 4.15 18.45
CA LYS A 235 -16.25 2.70 18.37
C LYS A 235 -16.07 2.21 16.94
N PRO A 236 -14.84 1.87 16.52
CA PRO A 236 -14.57 1.34 15.17
C PRO A 236 -15.03 -0.11 15.05
N GLU A 237 -15.83 -0.37 14.01
CA GLU A 237 -16.22 -1.70 13.54
C GLU A 237 -15.58 -1.93 12.17
N TRP A 238 -14.80 -3.00 12.02
CA TRP A 238 -14.17 -3.29 10.74
C TRP A 238 -15.13 -4.08 9.85
N ILE A 239 -15.38 -3.58 8.65
CA ILE A 239 -16.27 -4.15 7.66
C ILE A 239 -15.43 -4.85 6.59
N LYS A 240 -15.60 -6.16 6.46
CA LYS A 240 -14.94 -6.97 5.44
C LYS A 240 -15.57 -6.70 4.07
N LEU A 241 -14.72 -6.59 3.04
CA LEU A 241 -15.12 -6.52 1.64
C LEU A 241 -14.99 -7.91 0.98
N ASP A 242 -15.82 -8.15 -0.03
CA ASP A 242 -15.72 -9.34 -0.88
C ASP A 242 -14.70 -9.09 -1.98
N THR A 243 -13.49 -9.61 -1.78
CA THR A 243 -12.38 -9.48 -2.71
C THR A 243 -12.08 -10.78 -3.44
N ARG A 244 -11.34 -10.71 -4.56
CA ARG A 244 -10.95 -11.92 -5.28
C ARG A 244 -10.11 -12.84 -4.39
N PRO A 245 -10.46 -14.14 -4.30
CA PRO A 245 -9.72 -15.11 -3.51
C PRO A 245 -8.24 -15.18 -3.94
N GLN A 246 -7.34 -15.08 -2.97
CA GLN A 246 -5.92 -15.31 -3.14
C GLN A 246 -5.50 -16.50 -2.30
N ILE A 247 -4.73 -17.41 -2.88
CA ILE A 247 -4.32 -18.65 -2.24
C ILE A 247 -2.80 -18.77 -2.37
N SER A 248 -2.11 -18.84 -1.24
CA SER A 248 -0.67 -19.10 -1.22
C SER A 248 -0.41 -20.36 -0.41
N VAL A 249 0.24 -21.35 -1.02
CA VAL A 249 0.54 -22.64 -0.41
C VAL A 249 2.02 -22.92 -0.48
N LYS A 250 2.57 -23.44 0.62
CA LYS A 250 3.92 -24.04 0.67
C LYS A 250 3.76 -25.56 0.74
N THR A 251 4.56 -26.30 -0.03
CA THR A 251 4.52 -27.75 -0.04
C THR A 251 5.87 -28.36 -0.39
N GLU A 252 6.12 -29.54 0.15
CA GLU A 252 7.18 -30.41 -0.35
C GLU A 252 6.74 -31.04 -1.68
N PHE A 253 7.69 -31.30 -2.59
CA PHE A 253 7.36 -31.86 -3.89
C PHE A 253 6.66 -33.23 -3.81
N GLU A 254 7.01 -34.06 -2.84
CA GLU A 254 6.37 -35.36 -2.60
C GLU A 254 4.88 -35.24 -2.33
N ASN A 255 4.44 -34.14 -1.77
CA ASN A 255 3.04 -33.87 -1.40
C ASN A 255 2.26 -33.07 -2.45
N ILE A 256 2.91 -32.70 -3.57
CA ILE A 256 2.32 -31.78 -4.56
C ILE A 256 0.97 -32.27 -5.12
N ASP A 257 0.82 -33.59 -5.36
CA ASP A 257 -0.39 -34.15 -5.91
C ASP A 257 -1.58 -34.06 -4.93
N SER A 258 -1.33 -34.23 -3.63
CA SER A 258 -2.35 -34.01 -2.59
C SER A 258 -2.77 -32.55 -2.52
N VAL A 259 -1.79 -31.64 -2.55
CA VAL A 259 -2.06 -30.18 -2.52
C VAL A 259 -2.84 -29.74 -3.75
N ILE A 260 -2.50 -30.24 -4.94
CA ILE A 260 -3.25 -29.93 -6.17
C ILE A 260 -4.70 -30.39 -6.07
N LYS A 261 -4.94 -31.59 -5.50
CA LYS A 261 -6.29 -32.10 -5.29
C LYS A 261 -7.08 -31.21 -4.34
N GLU A 262 -6.52 -30.87 -3.18
CA GLU A 262 -7.14 -29.97 -2.20
C GLU A 262 -7.43 -28.58 -2.78
N LEU A 263 -6.50 -28.02 -3.55
CA LEU A 263 -6.70 -26.75 -4.25
C LEU A 263 -7.85 -26.85 -5.27
N ASN A 264 -7.90 -27.91 -6.06
CA ASN A 264 -8.99 -28.11 -7.01
C ASN A 264 -10.36 -28.20 -6.32
N GLU A 265 -10.46 -28.87 -5.17
CA GLU A 265 -11.67 -28.93 -4.37
C GLU A 265 -12.04 -27.52 -3.83
N LYS A 266 -11.07 -26.80 -3.27
CA LYS A 266 -11.25 -25.43 -2.74
C LYS A 266 -11.74 -24.45 -3.81
N ILE A 267 -11.13 -24.47 -5.01
CA ILE A 267 -11.46 -23.51 -6.08
C ILE A 267 -12.75 -23.86 -6.83
N SER A 268 -13.20 -25.12 -6.80
CA SER A 268 -14.42 -25.54 -7.51
C SER A 268 -15.70 -24.85 -7.04
N GLY A 269 -15.71 -24.30 -5.82
CA GLY A 269 -16.83 -23.55 -5.23
C GLY A 269 -16.72 -22.03 -5.34
N LEU A 270 -15.66 -21.50 -5.97
CA LEU A 270 -15.45 -20.05 -6.07
C LEU A 270 -16.19 -19.46 -7.29
N GLU A 271 -16.85 -18.32 -7.10
CA GLU A 271 -17.51 -17.59 -8.18
C GLU A 271 -16.50 -16.92 -9.12
N LYS A 272 -15.39 -16.36 -8.54
CA LYS A 272 -14.32 -15.72 -9.29
C LYS A 272 -13.10 -16.64 -9.36
N LYS A 273 -12.44 -16.73 -10.52
CA LYS A 273 -11.15 -17.42 -10.64
C LYS A 273 -10.15 -16.84 -9.64
N PRO A 274 -9.51 -17.65 -8.78
CA PRO A 274 -8.59 -17.18 -7.77
C PRO A 274 -7.24 -16.76 -8.37
N ILE A 275 -6.44 -16.06 -7.54
CA ILE A 275 -5.00 -15.88 -7.74
C ILE A 275 -4.28 -16.91 -6.88
N ILE A 276 -3.36 -17.69 -7.49
CA ILE A 276 -2.71 -18.81 -6.79
C ILE A 276 -1.19 -18.66 -6.85
N GLU A 277 -0.53 -18.86 -5.71
CA GLU A 277 0.92 -19.06 -5.63
C GLU A 277 1.22 -20.38 -4.94
N ILE A 278 2.10 -21.19 -5.56
CA ILE A 278 2.61 -22.42 -4.93
C ILE A 278 4.12 -22.29 -4.75
N LYS A 279 4.57 -22.45 -3.52
CA LYS A 279 5.98 -22.53 -3.13
C LYS A 279 6.34 -23.99 -2.89
N ILE A 280 7.18 -24.54 -3.76
CA ILE A 280 7.52 -25.97 -3.79
C ILE A 280 8.93 -26.12 -3.25
N HIS A 281 9.08 -26.93 -2.18
CA HIS A 281 10.37 -27.27 -1.63
C HIS A 281 10.81 -28.65 -2.17
N GLY A 282 12.08 -28.77 -2.46
CA GLY A 282 12.69 -30.03 -2.92
C GLY A 282 13.97 -29.81 -3.70
N GLU A 283 14.77 -30.88 -3.81
CA GLU A 283 16.06 -30.88 -4.49
C GLU A 283 15.94 -31.48 -5.90
N ASN A 284 16.71 -30.94 -6.84
CA ASN A 284 16.84 -31.45 -8.20
C ASN A 284 15.50 -31.66 -8.93
N LEU A 285 14.53 -30.75 -8.71
CA LEU A 285 13.22 -30.84 -9.32
C LEU A 285 13.25 -30.43 -10.79
N GLU A 286 12.65 -31.27 -11.64
CA GLU A 286 12.50 -30.99 -13.06
C GLU A 286 11.30 -30.07 -13.30
N ARG A 287 11.55 -28.94 -13.94
CA ARG A 287 10.53 -27.92 -14.20
C ARG A 287 9.34 -28.45 -14.99
N ASP A 288 9.60 -29.23 -16.03
CA ASP A 288 8.56 -29.80 -16.93
C ASP A 288 7.61 -30.74 -16.18
N VAL A 289 8.12 -31.49 -15.18
CA VAL A 289 7.30 -32.38 -14.36
C VAL A 289 6.34 -31.56 -13.49
N ILE A 290 6.83 -30.46 -12.89
CA ILE A 290 5.99 -29.57 -12.08
C ILE A 290 4.93 -28.92 -12.97
N GLU A 291 5.32 -28.35 -14.12
CA GLU A 291 4.39 -27.69 -15.05
C GLU A 291 3.28 -28.64 -15.53
N GLY A 292 3.62 -29.90 -15.80
CA GLY A 292 2.64 -30.92 -16.12
C GLY A 292 1.61 -31.17 -14.99
N LYS A 293 2.08 -31.20 -13.75
CA LYS A 293 1.20 -31.41 -12.57
C LYS A 293 0.25 -30.23 -12.29
N ILE A 294 0.73 -28.99 -12.42
CA ILE A 294 -0.03 -27.77 -12.08
C ILE A 294 -0.89 -27.24 -13.24
N ALA A 295 -0.81 -27.81 -14.45
CA ALA A 295 -1.42 -27.29 -15.67
C ALA A 295 -2.93 -27.01 -15.52
N ASP A 296 -3.68 -27.88 -14.82
CA ASP A 296 -5.11 -27.73 -14.56
C ASP A 296 -5.41 -26.52 -13.66
N LEU A 297 -4.60 -26.29 -12.63
CA LEU A 297 -4.73 -25.12 -11.73
C LEU A 297 -4.44 -23.82 -12.47
N VAL A 298 -3.47 -23.79 -13.38
CA VAL A 298 -3.17 -22.62 -14.21
C VAL A 298 -4.37 -22.18 -15.03
N ILE A 299 -5.09 -23.12 -15.64
CA ILE A 299 -6.30 -22.84 -16.44
C ILE A 299 -7.46 -22.35 -15.55
N LYS A 300 -7.57 -22.85 -14.34
CA LYS A 300 -8.65 -22.54 -13.39
C LYS A 300 -8.41 -21.27 -12.58
N SER A 301 -7.21 -20.71 -12.60
CA SER A 301 -6.86 -19.46 -11.92
C SER A 301 -6.91 -18.26 -12.86
N LEU A 302 -7.07 -17.06 -12.31
CA LEU A 302 -6.89 -15.80 -13.04
C LEU A 302 -5.40 -15.49 -13.24
N HIS A 303 -4.62 -15.68 -12.18
CA HIS A 303 -3.17 -15.59 -12.19
C HIS A 303 -2.59 -16.74 -11.39
N PHE A 304 -1.51 -17.31 -11.90
CA PHE A 304 -0.83 -18.44 -11.27
C PHE A 304 0.67 -18.17 -11.24
N SER A 305 1.26 -18.32 -10.08
CA SER A 305 2.71 -18.27 -9.93
C SER A 305 3.19 -19.47 -9.12
N TRP A 306 4.42 -19.90 -9.39
CA TRP A 306 5.06 -20.93 -8.60
C TRP A 306 6.57 -20.73 -8.54
N LYS A 307 7.17 -21.20 -7.45
CA LYS A 307 8.60 -21.08 -7.18
C LYS A 307 9.12 -22.35 -6.55
N ILE A 308 10.35 -22.73 -6.91
CA ILE A 308 11.09 -23.83 -6.28
C ILE A 308 12.02 -23.21 -5.24
N PHE A 309 12.00 -23.78 -4.02
CA PHE A 309 12.92 -23.47 -2.94
C PHE A 309 13.74 -24.74 -2.63
N GLN A 310 15.08 -24.59 -2.54
CA GLN A 310 15.94 -25.67 -2.05
C GLN A 310 15.99 -25.62 -0.52
N ASN A 311 16.14 -26.77 0.14
CA ASN A 311 15.97 -26.94 1.60
C ASN A 311 16.86 -26.04 2.49
N ASP A 312 17.84 -25.33 1.93
CA ASP A 312 18.72 -24.43 2.68
C ASP A 312 18.27 -22.95 2.71
N ASP A 313 17.19 -22.57 2.01
CA ASP A 313 16.84 -21.17 1.77
C ASP A 313 15.91 -20.51 2.82
N GLU A 314 15.29 -21.25 3.75
CA GLU A 314 14.35 -20.63 4.71
C GLU A 314 15.00 -19.74 5.78
N SER A 315 16.31 -19.87 6.00
CA SER A 315 17.04 -19.07 7.02
C SER A 315 17.80 -17.87 6.45
N SER A 316 17.83 -17.69 5.11
CA SER A 316 18.68 -16.68 4.47
C SER A 316 17.97 -15.50 3.84
N VAL A 317 16.63 -15.44 3.85
CA VAL A 317 15.82 -14.38 3.19
C VAL A 317 16.01 -12.99 3.82
N LEU A 318 16.71 -12.88 4.95
CA LEU A 318 16.98 -11.60 5.60
C LEU A 318 18.44 -11.12 5.56
N LEU A 319 19.43 -11.92 5.12
CA LEU A 319 20.84 -11.50 5.23
C LEU A 319 21.85 -12.00 4.17
N ASN A 320 21.49 -12.87 3.21
CA ASN A 320 22.47 -13.26 2.18
C ASN A 320 21.83 -13.32 0.79
N ARG A 321 22.25 -12.42 -0.10
CA ARG A 321 22.12 -12.63 -1.56
C ARG A 321 22.85 -13.93 -1.89
N PRO A 322 22.24 -14.90 -2.63
CA PRO A 322 22.95 -16.09 -3.05
C PRO A 322 24.19 -15.69 -3.87
N ALA A 323 25.35 -16.21 -3.52
CA ALA A 323 26.62 -15.93 -4.21
C ALA A 323 26.57 -16.25 -5.72
N GLN A 324 25.64 -17.11 -6.15
CA GLN A 324 25.38 -17.41 -7.55
C GLN A 324 24.66 -16.27 -8.30
N ILE A 325 23.70 -15.60 -7.67
CA ILE A 325 23.02 -14.44 -8.28
C ILE A 325 24.00 -13.29 -8.45
N ASP A 326 24.86 -13.04 -7.47
CA ASP A 326 25.87 -12.00 -7.57
C ASP A 326 26.91 -12.34 -8.67
N GLN A 327 27.27 -13.61 -8.87
CA GLN A 327 28.14 -14.02 -9.95
C GLN A 327 27.49 -13.91 -11.34
N GLU A 328 26.23 -14.28 -11.49
CA GLU A 328 25.50 -14.13 -12.75
C GLU A 328 25.22 -12.65 -13.06
N LEU A 329 24.81 -11.88 -12.05
CA LEU A 329 24.61 -10.44 -12.16
C LEU A 329 25.92 -9.73 -12.54
N PHE A 330 27.04 -10.15 -11.93
CA PHE A 330 28.37 -9.65 -12.26
C PHE A 330 28.77 -9.98 -13.70
N LYS A 331 28.56 -11.22 -14.17
CA LYS A 331 28.80 -11.61 -15.57
C LYS A 331 27.95 -10.80 -16.54
N LEU A 332 26.67 -10.59 -16.23
CA LEU A 332 25.79 -9.76 -17.05
C LEU A 332 26.24 -8.31 -17.07
N ALA A 333 26.66 -7.76 -15.94
CA ALA A 333 27.17 -6.40 -15.84
C ALA A 333 28.49 -6.25 -16.62
N VAL A 334 29.43 -7.18 -16.50
CA VAL A 334 30.69 -7.20 -17.29
C VAL A 334 30.39 -7.25 -18.79
N ASN A 335 29.46 -8.11 -19.20
CA ASN A 335 29.08 -8.23 -20.61
C ASN A 335 28.43 -6.94 -21.16
N SER A 336 27.66 -6.23 -20.33
CA SER A 336 26.96 -5.00 -20.72
C SER A 336 27.91 -3.79 -20.73
N LEU A 337 28.71 -3.66 -19.64
CA LEU A 337 29.56 -2.49 -19.41
C LEU A 337 30.96 -2.63 -20.04
N LYS A 338 31.33 -3.84 -20.54
CA LYS A 338 32.62 -4.16 -21.15
C LYS A 338 33.82 -3.89 -20.21
N SER A 339 33.63 -3.78 -18.92
CA SER A 339 34.64 -3.49 -17.91
C SER A 339 34.27 -4.15 -16.57
N GLU A 340 35.18 -4.95 -16.01
CA GLU A 340 35.02 -5.56 -14.70
C GLU A 340 34.97 -4.51 -13.60
N LYS A 341 35.76 -3.45 -13.72
CA LYS A 341 35.83 -2.34 -12.75
C LYS A 341 34.49 -1.58 -12.70
N LEU A 342 33.91 -1.29 -13.87
CA LEU A 342 32.57 -0.68 -13.95
C LEU A 342 31.47 -1.63 -13.46
N ALA A 343 31.58 -2.92 -13.71
CA ALA A 343 30.64 -3.91 -13.22
C ALA A 343 30.67 -4.01 -11.68
N HIS A 344 31.85 -4.03 -11.08
CA HIS A 344 32.00 -3.97 -9.62
C HIS A 344 31.37 -2.70 -9.02
N PHE A 345 31.66 -1.54 -9.62
CA PHE A 345 31.11 -0.26 -9.18
C PHE A 345 29.57 -0.24 -9.30
N ALA A 346 29.04 -0.70 -10.43
CA ALA A 346 27.60 -0.75 -10.66
C ALA A 346 26.86 -1.65 -9.65
N ILE A 347 27.44 -2.82 -9.34
CA ILE A 347 26.79 -3.79 -8.45
C ILE A 347 26.95 -3.41 -6.97
N ASN A 348 28.14 -2.97 -6.55
CA ASN A 348 28.42 -2.78 -5.14
C ASN A 348 28.02 -1.39 -4.63
N GLU A 349 28.11 -0.36 -5.49
CA GLU A 349 27.86 1.02 -5.11
C GLU A 349 26.51 1.55 -5.63
N LEU A 350 26.18 1.29 -6.91
CA LEU A 350 24.97 1.88 -7.49
C LEU A 350 23.72 1.03 -7.27
N LEU A 351 23.81 -0.28 -7.45
CA LEU A 351 22.64 -1.16 -7.36
C LEU A 351 21.95 -1.11 -5.99
N PRO A 352 22.66 -1.07 -4.83
CA PRO A 352 22.03 -0.90 -3.53
C PRO A 352 21.26 0.41 -3.39
N LEU A 353 21.81 1.52 -3.90
CA LEU A 353 21.16 2.83 -3.88
C LEU A 353 19.94 2.86 -4.80
N LEU A 354 20.07 2.32 -6.01
CA LEU A 354 18.97 2.27 -6.98
C LEU A 354 17.85 1.32 -6.52
N SER A 355 18.20 0.20 -5.89
CA SER A 355 17.21 -0.76 -5.35
C SER A 355 16.38 -0.15 -4.20
N THR A 356 16.96 0.80 -3.46
CA THR A 356 16.28 1.58 -2.42
C THR A 356 15.72 2.91 -2.93
N ARG A 357 15.68 3.11 -4.27
CA ARG A 357 15.19 4.32 -4.94
C ARG A 357 15.92 5.62 -4.57
N GLN A 358 17.16 5.52 -4.10
CA GLN A 358 18.01 6.68 -3.76
C GLN A 358 18.75 7.20 -5.02
N VAL A 359 17.99 7.63 -6.02
CA VAL A 359 18.54 8.03 -7.34
C VAL A 359 19.49 9.22 -7.23
N ASP A 360 19.18 10.19 -6.36
CA ASP A 360 20.05 11.38 -6.16
C ASP A 360 21.40 11.00 -5.54
N ASN A 361 21.40 10.09 -4.54
CA ASN A 361 22.61 9.56 -3.94
C ASN A 361 23.41 8.73 -4.95
N ALA A 362 22.75 7.90 -5.76
CA ALA A 362 23.40 7.16 -6.83
C ALA A 362 24.04 8.10 -7.87
N THR A 363 23.37 9.18 -8.24
CA THR A 363 23.89 10.19 -9.16
C THR A 363 25.12 10.90 -8.56
N GLN A 364 25.08 11.25 -7.30
CA GLN A 364 26.22 11.86 -6.61
C GLN A 364 27.44 10.92 -6.59
N VAL A 365 27.23 9.64 -6.24
CA VAL A 365 28.28 8.60 -6.24
C VAL A 365 28.89 8.42 -7.65
N VAL A 366 28.08 8.48 -8.72
CA VAL A 366 28.59 8.45 -10.10
C VAL A 366 29.46 9.68 -10.40
N VAL A 367 28.99 10.88 -10.03
CA VAL A 367 29.74 12.14 -10.27
C VAL A 367 31.06 12.14 -9.52
N GLU A 368 31.07 11.74 -8.25
CA GLU A 368 32.28 11.67 -7.41
C GLU A 368 33.32 10.66 -7.93
N ASN A 369 32.86 9.58 -8.54
CA ASN A 369 33.74 8.54 -9.08
C ASN A 369 34.01 8.65 -10.59
N PHE A 370 33.43 9.64 -11.28
CA PHE A 370 33.56 9.78 -12.74
C PHE A 370 35.02 9.89 -13.21
N SER A 371 35.85 10.61 -12.47
CA SER A 371 37.29 10.76 -12.77
C SER A 371 38.08 9.45 -12.70
N ASN A 372 37.61 8.48 -11.90
CA ASN A 372 38.25 7.17 -11.76
C ASN A 372 38.00 6.23 -12.95
N PHE A 373 37.04 6.57 -13.80
CA PHE A 373 36.61 5.78 -14.95
C PHE A 373 36.83 6.48 -16.29
N SER A 374 37.10 7.81 -16.29
CA SER A 374 37.29 8.61 -17.51
C SER A 374 38.71 8.59 -18.05
N GLY A 375 39.63 7.79 -17.49
CA GLY A 375 41.06 7.77 -17.80
C GLY A 375 41.62 6.59 -18.57
N GLU A 376 40.79 5.61 -19.01
CA GLU A 376 41.30 4.37 -19.61
C GLU A 376 41.04 4.20 -21.11
N ASP A 377 40.78 5.27 -21.89
CA ASP A 377 40.70 5.21 -23.35
C ASP A 377 41.83 6.02 -24.04
N ASN A 378 43.11 5.84 -23.59
CA ASN A 378 44.26 6.24 -24.37
C ASN A 378 45.44 5.31 -24.04
N ASP A 379 45.42 4.09 -24.59
CA ASP A 379 46.63 3.40 -25.04
C ASP A 379 46.25 2.08 -25.71
N SER A 380 46.58 2.05 -27.01
CA SER A 380 46.69 1.00 -28.03
C SER A 380 45.43 0.60 -28.80
#